data_c2de916779729305d0720fbd6169f4e6
#
_entry.id   c2de916779729305d0720fbd6169f4e6
#
_cell.length_a   1.000
_cell.length_b   1.000
_cell.length_c   1.000
_cell.angle_alpha   90.00
_cell.angle_beta   90.00
_cell.angle_gamma   90.00
#
_symmetry.space_group_name_H-M   'P 1'
#
loop_
_entity.id
_entity.type
_entity.pdbx_description
1 polymer ?
#
loop_
_entity_poly.entity_id
_entity_poly.type
_entity_poly.pdbx_seq_one_letter_code
_entity_poly.pdbx_strand_id
1 'polypeptide(L)'
;MYHGIEPIIVFNKCDAGDFSRWESIYRAAGFRVFTVSAETGDGIDALKSEFSGGISVLTGNSGVGKSSILNRIFGNTALKTGEVSEKLGRGRHTTRHTELLRLPCGGYIADTPGFSSLETGGDYEFKEKLISCFPDLYEYSGGCRFTSCTHTCEKGCGVIAAAENGEIQKSRLESYKALFEELKDICLLYTSPSPRDAHESR
;
A
#
# COMPACT_ATOMS: atom_id res chain seq x y z
N MET A 1 3.32 -8.73 -8.76
CA MET A 1 3.61 -8.11 -7.45
C MET A 1 3.99 -9.17 -6.46
N TYR A 2 4.77 -8.82 -5.43
CA TYR A 2 5.64 -9.73 -4.68
C TYR A 2 4.97 -10.96 -4.04
N HIS A 3 3.71 -10.89 -3.63
CA HIS A 3 2.98 -12.01 -3.03
C HIS A 3 1.73 -12.44 -3.82
N GLY A 4 1.65 -12.12 -5.10
CA GLY A 4 0.45 -12.41 -5.90
C GLY A 4 -0.77 -11.57 -5.50
N ILE A 5 -0.57 -10.52 -4.69
CA ILE A 5 -1.63 -9.59 -4.29
C ILE A 5 -1.66 -8.45 -5.30
N GLU A 6 -2.81 -8.20 -5.87
CA GLU A 6 -3.03 -7.08 -6.78
C GLU A 6 -3.50 -5.84 -5.99
N PRO A 7 -2.69 -4.77 -5.92
CA PRO A 7 -3.08 -3.55 -5.25
C PRO A 7 -4.02 -2.72 -6.13
N ILE A 8 -5.07 -2.21 -5.50
CA ILE A 8 -6.00 -1.24 -6.07
C ILE A 8 -5.88 0.04 -5.25
N ILE A 9 -5.73 1.17 -5.92
CA ILE A 9 -5.62 2.47 -5.27
C ILE A 9 -6.99 3.13 -5.27
N VAL A 10 -7.44 3.55 -4.09
CA VAL A 10 -8.73 4.22 -3.93
C VAL A 10 -8.54 5.60 -3.32
N PHE A 11 -8.88 6.63 -4.08
CA PHE A 11 -8.99 8.01 -3.60
C PHE A 11 -10.43 8.25 -3.13
N ASN A 12 -10.60 8.36 -1.83
CA ASN A 12 -11.90 8.66 -1.22
C ASN A 12 -12.07 10.15 -0.98
N LYS A 13 -13.31 10.59 -0.79
CA LYS A 13 -13.71 11.99 -0.56
C LYS A 13 -13.52 12.88 -1.79
N CYS A 14 -13.85 12.37 -2.98
CA CYS A 14 -13.79 13.14 -4.23
C CYS A 14 -14.80 14.31 -4.27
N ASP A 15 -15.78 14.29 -3.39
CA ASP A 15 -16.69 15.40 -3.11
C ASP A 15 -16.00 16.62 -2.48
N ALA A 16 -14.88 16.40 -1.77
CA ALA A 16 -14.14 17.43 -1.05
C ALA A 16 -12.84 17.83 -1.72
N GLY A 17 -12.38 17.14 -2.77
CA GLY A 17 -11.11 17.43 -3.42
C GLY A 17 -10.93 16.79 -4.80
N ASP A 18 -10.06 17.39 -5.59
CA ASP A 18 -9.68 16.90 -6.92
C ASP A 18 -8.44 16.00 -6.82
N PHE A 19 -8.59 14.75 -7.26
CA PHE A 19 -7.52 13.74 -7.28
C PHE A 19 -7.02 13.42 -8.69
N SER A 20 -7.47 14.13 -9.72
CA SER A 20 -7.18 13.86 -11.14
C SER A 20 -5.68 13.73 -11.44
N ARG A 21 -4.86 14.60 -10.81
CA ARG A 21 -3.40 14.55 -10.92
C ARG A 21 -2.83 13.23 -10.37
N TRP A 22 -3.27 12.81 -9.18
CA TRP A 22 -2.79 11.59 -8.55
C TRP A 22 -3.30 10.35 -9.27
N GLU A 23 -4.56 10.39 -9.68
CA GLU A 23 -5.15 9.32 -10.49
C GLU A 23 -4.34 9.09 -11.77
N SER A 24 -3.98 10.15 -12.51
CA SER A 24 -3.18 10.02 -13.72
C SER A 24 -1.79 9.44 -13.46
N ILE A 25 -1.13 9.85 -12.37
CA ILE A 25 0.19 9.34 -11.98
C ILE A 25 0.15 7.83 -11.70
N TYR A 26 -0.81 7.38 -10.90
CA TYR A 26 -0.88 5.97 -10.53
C TYR A 26 -1.42 5.08 -11.65
N ARG A 27 -2.32 5.58 -12.51
CA ARG A 27 -2.73 4.87 -13.72
C ARG A 27 -1.57 4.71 -14.69
N ALA A 28 -0.76 5.75 -14.89
CA ALA A 28 0.45 5.68 -15.71
C ALA A 28 1.48 4.68 -15.15
N ALA A 29 1.52 4.51 -13.83
CA ALA A 29 2.35 3.51 -13.15
C ALA A 29 1.79 2.08 -13.22
N GLY A 30 0.67 1.86 -13.93
CA GLY A 30 0.08 0.52 -14.14
C GLY A 30 -0.89 0.06 -13.05
N PHE A 31 -1.28 0.93 -12.10
CA PHE A 31 -2.24 0.57 -11.07
C PHE A 31 -3.69 0.78 -11.52
N ARG A 32 -4.59 -0.06 -11.03
CA ARG A 32 -6.02 0.22 -11.08
C ARG A 32 -6.35 1.27 -10.02
N VAL A 33 -7.03 2.35 -10.44
CA VAL A 33 -7.31 3.50 -9.58
C VAL A 33 -8.79 3.82 -9.63
N PHE A 34 -9.40 3.98 -8.44
CA PHE A 34 -10.78 4.40 -8.27
C PHE A 34 -10.83 5.69 -7.45
N THR A 35 -11.61 6.64 -7.96
CA THR A 35 -11.90 7.89 -7.26
C THR A 35 -13.36 7.82 -6.81
N VAL A 36 -13.60 7.86 -5.51
CA VAL A 36 -14.90 7.61 -4.90
C VAL A 36 -15.25 8.66 -3.84
N SER A 37 -16.53 8.76 -3.54
CA SER A 37 -17.01 9.42 -2.32
C SER A 37 -17.92 8.45 -1.54
N ALA A 38 -17.49 8.06 -0.37
CA ALA A 38 -18.33 7.29 0.53
C ALA A 38 -19.52 8.12 1.07
N GLU A 39 -19.42 9.45 1.05
CA GLU A 39 -20.48 10.37 1.47
C GLU A 39 -21.60 10.44 0.42
N THR A 40 -21.28 10.76 -0.83
CA THR A 40 -22.27 10.90 -1.91
C THR A 40 -22.64 9.56 -2.54
N GLY A 41 -21.72 8.61 -2.56
CA GLY A 41 -21.86 7.31 -3.23
C GLY A 41 -21.21 7.28 -4.61
N ASP A 42 -20.62 8.37 -5.06
CA ASP A 42 -19.97 8.46 -6.36
C ASP A 42 -18.82 7.44 -6.46
N GLY A 43 -18.73 6.74 -7.58
CA GLY A 43 -17.70 5.75 -7.88
C GLY A 43 -17.79 4.43 -7.07
N ILE A 44 -18.66 4.33 -6.07
CA ILE A 44 -18.76 3.13 -5.20
C ILE A 44 -19.23 1.90 -5.98
N ASP A 45 -20.12 2.02 -6.94
CA ASP A 45 -20.61 0.85 -7.69
C ASP A 45 -19.51 0.28 -8.61
N ALA A 46 -18.67 1.12 -9.19
CA ALA A 46 -17.50 0.69 -9.92
C ALA A 46 -16.49 -0.04 -9.00
N LEU A 47 -16.27 0.48 -7.80
CA LEU A 47 -15.39 -0.15 -6.82
C LEU A 47 -15.97 -1.50 -6.31
N LYS A 48 -17.28 -1.62 -6.14
CA LYS A 48 -17.93 -2.89 -5.72
C LYS A 48 -17.64 -4.04 -6.66
N SER A 49 -17.54 -3.80 -7.96
CA SER A 49 -17.26 -4.86 -8.94
C SER A 49 -15.89 -5.50 -8.72
N GLU A 50 -14.93 -4.76 -8.18
CA GLU A 50 -13.58 -5.24 -7.88
C GLU A 50 -13.55 -6.21 -6.70
N PHE A 51 -14.48 -6.09 -5.77
CA PHE A 51 -14.57 -6.99 -4.62
C PHE A 51 -15.27 -8.32 -4.95
N SER A 52 -15.84 -8.44 -6.14
CA SER A 52 -16.59 -9.62 -6.55
C SER A 52 -15.67 -10.82 -6.79
N GLY A 53 -15.89 -11.92 -6.07
CA GLY A 53 -15.25 -13.21 -6.34
C GLY A 53 -13.88 -13.44 -5.69
N GLY A 54 -13.37 -12.52 -4.88
CA GLY A 54 -12.07 -12.65 -4.22
C GLY A 54 -12.08 -12.35 -2.72
N ILE A 55 -10.90 -12.37 -2.12
CA ILE A 55 -10.66 -11.86 -0.76
C ILE A 55 -9.90 -10.55 -0.91
N SER A 56 -10.44 -9.49 -0.32
CA SER A 56 -9.84 -8.17 -0.34
C SER A 56 -9.47 -7.70 1.07
N VAL A 57 -8.45 -6.88 1.17
CA VAL A 57 -8.01 -6.23 2.42
C VAL A 57 -7.99 -4.73 2.19
N LEU A 58 -8.54 -3.96 3.12
CA LEU A 58 -8.44 -2.50 3.09
C LEU A 58 -7.29 -2.04 3.98
N THR A 59 -6.35 -1.32 3.40
CA THR A 59 -5.25 -0.69 4.13
C THR A 59 -5.25 0.83 3.91
N GLY A 60 -4.61 1.56 4.80
CA GLY A 60 -4.49 3.01 4.72
C GLY A 60 -4.61 3.68 6.10
N ASN A 61 -4.21 4.94 6.19
CA ASN A 61 -4.16 5.71 7.41
C ASN A 61 -5.53 5.83 8.11
N SER A 62 -5.52 6.19 9.40
CA SER A 62 -6.75 6.51 10.11
C SER A 62 -7.44 7.72 9.47
N GLY A 63 -8.76 7.71 9.38
CA GLY A 63 -9.55 8.83 8.84
C GLY A 63 -9.64 8.92 7.31
N VAL A 64 -8.99 8.03 6.53
CA VAL A 64 -9.15 8.00 5.06
C VAL A 64 -10.51 7.52 4.59
N GLY A 65 -11.30 6.93 5.50
CA GLY A 65 -12.68 6.52 5.22
C GLY A 65 -12.86 5.05 4.85
N LYS A 66 -11.96 4.15 5.26
CA LYS A 66 -12.10 2.69 5.04
C LYS A 66 -13.45 2.16 5.49
N SER A 67 -13.83 2.44 6.74
CA SER A 67 -15.11 2.01 7.31
C SER A 67 -16.31 2.65 6.60
N SER A 68 -16.19 3.90 6.16
CA SER A 68 -17.25 4.58 5.42
C SER A 68 -17.47 3.94 4.05
N ILE A 69 -16.40 3.57 3.34
CA ILE A 69 -16.49 2.83 2.08
C ILE A 69 -17.17 1.48 2.29
N LEU A 70 -16.76 0.72 3.32
CA LEU A 70 -17.38 -0.56 3.65
C LEU A 70 -18.84 -0.42 3.98
N ASN A 71 -19.22 0.54 4.84
CA ASN A 71 -20.62 0.80 5.16
C ASN A 71 -21.45 1.12 3.90
N ARG A 72 -20.87 1.85 2.96
CA ARG A 72 -21.53 2.17 1.70
C ARG A 72 -21.69 0.94 0.81
N ILE A 73 -20.69 0.04 0.78
CA ILE A 73 -20.74 -1.22 0.03
C ILE A 73 -21.77 -2.18 0.62
N PHE A 74 -21.85 -2.29 1.95
CA PHE A 74 -22.85 -3.12 2.63
C PHE A 74 -24.28 -2.57 2.50
N GLY A 75 -24.44 -1.26 2.24
CA GLY A 75 -25.74 -0.60 2.08
C GLY A 75 -26.55 -0.66 3.38
N ASN A 76 -27.89 -0.55 3.22
CA ASN A 76 -28.83 -0.61 4.36
C ASN A 76 -28.98 -2.01 5.01
N THR A 77 -28.27 -3.01 4.53
CA THR A 77 -28.12 -4.30 5.24
C THR A 77 -27.23 -4.15 6.49
N ALA A 78 -27.20 -2.96 7.00
CA ALA A 78 -26.45 -2.41 8.09
C ALA A 78 -25.99 -3.45 9.10
N LEU A 79 -24.74 -3.76 9.05
CA LEU A 79 -24.01 -3.81 10.29
C LEU A 79 -24.18 -2.43 10.92
N LYS A 80 -24.97 -2.31 11.99
CA LYS A 80 -25.15 -1.07 12.75
C LYS A 80 -23.75 -0.48 12.93
N THR A 81 -23.60 0.81 12.66
CA THR A 81 -22.29 1.52 12.69
C THR A 81 -21.45 1.28 13.95
N GLY A 82 -22.06 0.79 15.03
CA GLY A 82 -21.37 0.28 16.22
C GLY A 82 -20.74 -1.11 16.05
N GLU A 83 -21.39 -2.03 15.36
CA GLU A 83 -20.86 -3.41 15.24
C GLU A 83 -19.69 -3.54 14.25
N VAL A 84 -19.68 -2.78 13.14
CA VAL A 84 -18.52 -2.71 12.25
C VAL A 84 -17.37 -1.97 12.93
N SER A 85 -17.66 -0.87 13.62
CA SER A 85 -16.65 -0.09 14.36
C SER A 85 -16.16 -0.81 15.62
N GLU A 86 -16.99 -1.60 16.30
CA GLU A 86 -16.58 -2.46 17.41
C GLU A 86 -15.86 -3.73 16.93
N LYS A 87 -16.29 -4.34 15.83
CA LYS A 87 -15.62 -5.48 15.21
C LYS A 87 -14.34 -5.07 14.48
N LEU A 88 -14.30 -3.88 13.85
CA LEU A 88 -13.14 -3.33 13.15
C LEU A 88 -12.11 -2.61 14.03
N GLY A 89 -12.16 -2.73 15.37
CA GLY A 89 -10.99 -2.31 16.10
C GLY A 89 -11.13 -1.43 17.33
N ARG A 90 -12.16 -1.58 18.14
CA ARG A 90 -12.19 -1.05 19.51
C ARG A 90 -12.65 -2.08 20.53
N GLY A 91 -11.89 -3.15 20.70
CA GLY A 91 -12.05 -4.10 21.77
C GLY A 91 -10.70 -4.46 22.38
N ARG A 92 -10.53 -4.20 23.67
CA ARG A 92 -9.38 -4.61 24.50
C ARG A 92 -8.94 -6.04 24.18
N HIS A 93 -7.62 -6.21 23.98
CA HIS A 93 -6.86 -7.44 24.19
C HIS A 93 -7.63 -8.77 24.04
N THR A 94 -7.87 -9.22 22.80
CA THR A 94 -8.14 -10.65 22.59
C THR A 94 -7.80 -11.05 21.16
N THR A 95 -6.89 -12.02 21.06
CA THR A 95 -6.64 -12.97 19.97
C THR A 95 -6.75 -12.44 18.53
N ARG A 96 -5.62 -12.50 17.82
CA ARG A 96 -5.45 -12.27 16.38
C ARG A 96 -6.28 -13.28 15.57
N HIS A 97 -7.58 -13.09 15.49
CA HIS A 97 -8.42 -13.81 14.55
C HIS A 97 -8.75 -12.87 13.40
N THR A 98 -8.30 -13.21 12.20
CA THR A 98 -8.74 -12.54 10.96
C THR A 98 -10.15 -13.04 10.66
N GLU A 99 -11.15 -12.17 10.73
CA GLU A 99 -12.52 -12.50 10.32
C GLU A 99 -12.70 -12.19 8.84
N LEU A 100 -13.36 -13.10 8.11
CA LEU A 100 -13.76 -12.88 6.72
C LEU A 100 -15.23 -12.46 6.70
N LEU A 101 -15.48 -11.23 6.29
CA LEU A 101 -16.82 -10.67 6.12
C LEU A 101 -17.28 -10.85 4.68
N ARG A 102 -18.38 -11.56 4.47
CA ARG A 102 -18.96 -11.73 3.13
C ARG A 102 -19.61 -10.43 2.66
N LEU A 103 -19.26 -10.01 1.46
CA LEU A 103 -19.82 -8.81 0.83
C LEU A 103 -21.13 -9.12 0.08
N PRO A 104 -22.10 -8.17 0.06
CA PRO A 104 -23.35 -8.32 -0.71
C PRO A 104 -23.11 -8.49 -2.22
N CYS A 105 -22.04 -7.92 -2.75
CA CYS A 105 -21.63 -8.02 -4.16
C CYS A 105 -20.91 -9.34 -4.49
N GLY A 106 -20.74 -10.24 -3.51
CA GLY A 106 -19.88 -11.41 -3.63
C GLY A 106 -18.45 -11.12 -3.16
N GLY A 107 -17.68 -12.20 -2.90
CA GLY A 107 -16.34 -12.05 -2.31
C GLY A 107 -16.35 -11.76 -0.81
N TYR A 108 -15.17 -11.49 -0.27
CA TYR A 108 -14.94 -11.34 1.16
C TYR A 108 -13.99 -10.16 1.44
N ILE A 109 -14.22 -9.50 2.57
CA ILE A 109 -13.24 -8.60 3.19
C ILE A 109 -12.61 -9.31 4.37
N ALA A 110 -11.28 -9.35 4.41
CA ALA A 110 -10.56 -9.76 5.59
C ALA A 110 -10.42 -8.56 6.54
N ASP A 111 -10.99 -8.72 7.75
CA ASP A 111 -10.74 -7.77 8.83
C ASP A 111 -9.41 -8.11 9.48
N THR A 112 -8.45 -7.24 9.30
CA THR A 112 -7.13 -7.36 9.90
C THR A 112 -6.93 -6.21 10.89
N PRO A 113 -7.21 -6.44 12.18
CA PRO A 113 -6.94 -5.44 13.21
C PRO A 113 -5.45 -5.09 13.20
N GLY A 114 -5.12 -3.81 12.97
CA GLY A 114 -3.73 -3.33 12.97
C GLY A 114 -3.07 -3.10 11.61
N PHE A 115 -3.73 -3.33 10.49
CA PHE A 115 -3.23 -2.93 9.15
C PHE A 115 -3.36 -1.42 8.87
N SER A 116 -3.48 -0.61 9.91
CA SER A 116 -3.48 0.86 9.77
C SER A 116 -2.08 1.44 9.56
N SER A 117 -1.04 0.70 9.89
CA SER A 117 0.34 0.98 9.53
C SER A 117 0.93 -0.28 8.91
N LEU A 118 1.30 -0.22 7.65
CA LEU A 118 2.24 -1.17 7.08
C LEU A 118 3.59 -0.88 7.77
N GLU A 119 3.86 -1.61 8.85
CA GLU A 119 5.24 -1.74 9.27
C GLU A 119 5.93 -2.50 8.14
N THR A 120 6.79 -1.82 7.39
CA THR A 120 7.76 -2.46 6.52
C THR A 120 8.67 -3.27 7.43
N GLY A 121 8.20 -4.44 7.85
CA GLY A 121 8.94 -5.36 8.70
C GLY A 121 10.29 -5.59 8.04
N GLY A 122 11.36 -5.48 8.83
CA GLY A 122 12.74 -5.45 8.39
C GLY A 122 13.24 -6.72 7.70
N ASP A 123 12.60 -7.08 6.61
CA ASP A 123 13.01 -8.17 5.75
C ASP A 123 14.08 -7.63 4.80
N TYR A 124 15.33 -8.03 5.04
CA TYR A 124 16.49 -7.64 4.22
C TYR A 124 16.25 -7.95 2.74
N GLU A 125 15.59 -9.05 2.42
CA GLU A 125 15.19 -9.42 1.06
C GLU A 125 14.23 -8.42 0.40
N PHE A 126 13.43 -7.70 1.19
CA PHE A 126 12.46 -6.74 0.66
C PHE A 126 13.15 -5.53 0.02
N LYS A 127 14.29 -5.09 0.57
CA LYS A 127 15.07 -3.98 0.01
C LYS A 127 15.56 -4.26 -1.40
N GLU A 128 16.10 -5.47 -1.64
CA GLU A 128 16.61 -5.87 -2.96
C GLU A 128 15.47 -6.03 -3.97
N LYS A 129 14.26 -6.34 -3.48
CA LYS A 129 13.06 -6.53 -4.30
C LYS A 129 12.18 -5.29 -4.40
N LEU A 130 12.54 -4.18 -3.73
CA LEU A 130 11.73 -2.97 -3.69
C LEU A 130 11.41 -2.44 -5.10
N ILE A 131 12.39 -2.46 -6.01
CA ILE A 131 12.22 -1.99 -7.38
C ILE A 131 11.10 -2.76 -8.11
N SER A 132 10.92 -4.05 -7.84
CA SER A 132 9.86 -4.85 -8.44
C SER A 132 8.45 -4.48 -7.96
N CYS A 133 8.36 -3.72 -6.86
CA CYS A 133 7.10 -3.17 -6.35
C CYS A 133 6.70 -1.85 -7.04
N PHE A 134 7.58 -1.33 -7.90
CA PHE A 134 7.36 -0.12 -8.69
C PHE A 134 7.40 -0.50 -10.19
N PRO A 135 6.29 -0.96 -10.79
CA PRO A 135 6.28 -1.47 -12.16
C PRO A 135 6.80 -0.46 -13.17
N ASP A 136 6.41 0.80 -13.00
CA ASP A 136 6.82 1.94 -13.82
C ASP A 136 8.33 2.23 -13.78
N LEU A 137 8.99 1.95 -12.66
CA LEU A 137 10.43 2.09 -12.51
C LEU A 137 11.17 0.83 -12.97
N TYR A 138 10.59 -0.33 -12.68
CA TYR A 138 11.18 -1.64 -12.97
C TYR A 138 11.47 -1.83 -14.46
N GLU A 139 10.59 -1.33 -15.34
CA GLU A 139 10.75 -1.37 -16.80
C GLU A 139 12.12 -0.80 -17.27
N TYR A 140 12.62 0.25 -16.59
CA TYR A 140 13.86 0.92 -16.94
C TYR A 140 15.08 0.39 -16.19
N SER A 141 14.89 -0.51 -15.23
CA SER A 141 15.99 -1.06 -14.40
C SER A 141 17.03 -1.84 -15.20
N GLY A 142 16.61 -2.50 -16.27
CA GLY A 142 17.52 -3.22 -17.19
C GLY A 142 18.47 -2.33 -17.98
N GLY A 143 18.22 -1.01 -18.07
CA GLY A 143 19.07 -0.03 -18.74
C GLY A 143 20.17 0.57 -17.86
N CYS A 144 20.37 0.08 -16.63
CA CYS A 144 21.40 0.58 -15.72
C CYS A 144 22.80 0.10 -16.10
N ARG A 145 23.79 0.98 -15.91
CA ARG A 145 25.22 0.65 -16.14
C ARG A 145 25.73 -0.44 -15.18
N PHE A 146 25.21 -0.50 -13.96
CA PHE A 146 25.64 -1.40 -12.89
C PHE A 146 24.54 -2.40 -12.57
N THR A 147 24.90 -3.67 -12.42
CA THR A 147 23.95 -4.76 -12.06
C THR A 147 23.40 -4.62 -10.64
N SER A 148 24.16 -4.00 -9.73
CA SER A 148 23.75 -3.72 -8.34
C SER A 148 23.27 -2.27 -8.16
N CYS A 149 22.70 -1.66 -9.20
CA CYS A 149 22.18 -0.29 -9.14
C CYS A 149 21.03 -0.18 -8.15
N THR A 150 21.13 0.77 -7.22
CA THR A 150 20.08 1.04 -6.25
C THR A 150 19.06 2.06 -6.74
N HIS A 151 19.26 2.67 -7.91
CA HIS A 151 18.43 3.67 -8.55
C HIS A 151 18.21 4.96 -7.71
N THR A 152 19.11 5.22 -6.76
CA THR A 152 19.03 6.38 -5.87
C THR A 152 19.84 7.58 -6.34
N CYS A 153 21.12 7.35 -6.76
CA CYS A 153 22.06 8.41 -7.14
C CYS A 153 23.09 8.00 -8.18
N GLU A 154 23.08 6.77 -8.68
CA GLU A 154 24.13 6.22 -9.53
C GLU A 154 24.15 6.89 -10.91
N LYS A 155 25.36 7.24 -11.36
CA LYS A 155 25.61 7.74 -12.72
C LYS A 155 25.40 6.61 -13.74
N GLY A 156 24.59 6.87 -14.75
CA GLY A 156 24.24 5.87 -15.76
C GLY A 156 23.13 4.91 -15.30
N CYS A 157 22.26 5.36 -14.38
CA CYS A 157 21.05 4.68 -13.98
C CYS A 157 19.95 4.92 -15.02
N GLY A 158 19.40 3.84 -15.60
CA GLY A 158 18.31 3.91 -16.58
C GLY A 158 17.02 4.50 -15.98
N VAL A 159 16.74 4.18 -14.72
CA VAL A 159 15.55 4.67 -14.01
C VAL A 159 15.62 6.19 -13.76
N ILE A 160 16.80 6.70 -13.33
CA ILE A 160 16.99 8.14 -13.13
C ILE A 160 16.89 8.87 -14.47
N ALA A 161 17.52 8.36 -15.53
CA ALA A 161 17.46 8.94 -16.87
C ALA A 161 16.01 8.99 -17.38
N ALA A 162 15.24 7.93 -17.22
CA ALA A 162 13.83 7.89 -17.62
C ALA A 162 12.98 8.95 -16.86
N ALA A 163 13.25 9.16 -15.57
CA ALA A 163 12.58 10.21 -14.80
C ALA A 163 13.00 11.64 -15.23
N GLU A 164 14.26 11.83 -15.61
CA GLU A 164 14.75 13.10 -16.16
C GLU A 164 14.12 13.41 -17.54
N ASN A 165 13.93 12.39 -18.36
CA ASN A 165 13.27 12.49 -19.67
C ASN A 165 11.74 12.63 -19.57
N GLY A 166 11.15 12.45 -18.38
CA GLY A 166 9.70 12.54 -18.17
C GLY A 166 8.92 11.27 -18.49
N GLU A 167 9.60 10.16 -18.77
CA GLU A 167 9.00 8.82 -18.99
C GLU A 167 8.46 8.24 -17.69
N ILE A 168 9.10 8.55 -16.56
CA ILE A 168 8.64 8.24 -15.20
C ILE A 168 8.28 9.54 -14.49
N GLN A 169 7.19 9.53 -13.75
CA GLN A 169 6.82 10.66 -12.90
C GLN A 169 7.85 10.86 -11.77
N LYS A 170 8.40 12.06 -11.63
CA LYS A 170 9.44 12.37 -10.63
C LYS A 170 9.01 12.01 -9.20
N SER A 171 7.74 12.24 -8.86
CA SER A 171 7.18 11.89 -7.55
C SER A 171 7.24 10.39 -7.25
N ARG A 172 7.16 9.53 -8.27
CA ARG A 172 7.29 8.08 -8.13
C ARG A 172 8.73 7.69 -7.79
N LEU A 173 9.71 8.26 -8.48
CA LEU A 173 11.12 8.05 -8.16
C LEU A 173 11.48 8.58 -6.76
N GLU A 174 10.94 9.73 -6.37
CA GLU A 174 11.12 10.29 -5.02
C GLU A 174 10.53 9.37 -3.95
N SER A 175 9.33 8.84 -4.16
CA SER A 175 8.71 7.85 -3.25
C SER A 175 9.54 6.57 -3.13
N TYR A 176 10.07 6.08 -4.25
CA TYR A 176 10.96 4.93 -4.25
C TYR A 176 12.23 5.19 -3.41
N LYS A 177 12.89 6.33 -3.63
CA LYS A 177 14.11 6.72 -2.88
C LYS A 177 13.84 6.84 -1.39
N ALA A 178 12.71 7.45 -1.00
CA ALA A 178 12.33 7.58 0.40
C ALA A 178 12.14 6.22 1.08
N LEU A 179 11.41 5.30 0.44
CA LEU A 179 11.22 3.94 0.95
C LEU A 179 12.53 3.14 0.99
N PHE A 180 13.39 3.32 0.00
CA PHE A 180 14.70 2.65 -0.04
C PHE A 180 15.59 3.08 1.15
N GLU A 181 15.62 4.37 1.48
CA GLU A 181 16.38 4.87 2.63
C GLU A 181 15.78 4.39 3.96
N GLU A 182 14.45 4.40 4.10
CA GLU A 182 13.77 3.87 5.27
C GLU A 182 14.12 2.39 5.53
N LEU A 183 14.13 1.56 4.48
CA LEU A 183 14.53 0.16 4.58
C LEU A 183 16.02 -0.02 4.91
N LYS A 184 16.87 0.90 4.50
CA LYS A 184 18.30 0.90 4.82
C LYS A 184 18.53 1.14 6.32
N ASP A 185 17.81 2.07 6.92
CA ASP A 185 17.93 2.39 8.34
C ASP A 185 17.45 1.24 9.22
N ILE A 186 16.38 0.55 8.83
CA ILE A 186 15.90 -0.66 9.50
C ILE A 186 16.99 -1.75 9.50
N CYS A 187 17.67 -1.95 8.39
CA CYS A 187 18.76 -2.93 8.27
C CYS A 187 19.91 -2.64 9.26
N LEU A 188 20.28 -1.37 9.45
CA LEU A 188 21.34 -0.98 10.38
C LEU A 188 20.99 -1.26 11.84
N LEU A 189 19.72 -1.14 12.22
CA LEU A 189 19.23 -1.43 13.57
C LEU A 189 19.30 -2.93 13.91
N TYR A 190 19.05 -3.81 12.96
CA TYR A 190 19.10 -5.26 13.16
C TYR A 190 20.52 -5.86 13.07
N THR A 191 21.48 -5.18 12.42
CA THR A 191 22.86 -5.61 12.30
C THR A 191 23.77 -5.04 13.39
N SER A 192 23.29 -4.14 14.24
CA SER A 192 24.01 -3.66 15.39
C SER A 192 24.08 -4.77 16.46
N PRO A 193 25.27 -5.16 16.98
CA PRO A 193 25.34 -6.15 18.04
C PRO A 193 24.54 -5.67 19.25
N SER A 194 23.73 -6.59 19.78
CA SER A 194 22.98 -6.30 21.02
C SER A 194 23.95 -5.89 22.13
N PRO A 195 23.58 -4.93 22.98
CA PRO A 195 24.41 -4.59 24.17
C PRO A 195 24.71 -5.80 25.07
N ARG A 196 23.99 -6.92 24.92
CA ARG A 196 24.25 -8.18 25.65
C ARG A 196 25.45 -8.96 25.07
N ASP A 197 25.72 -8.85 23.77
CA ASP A 197 26.84 -9.57 23.15
C ASP A 197 28.21 -8.93 23.43
N ALA A 198 28.21 -7.70 23.94
CA ALA A 198 29.44 -6.97 24.34
C ALA A 198 29.99 -7.40 25.71
N HIS A 199 29.29 -8.24 26.47
CA HIS A 199 29.70 -8.67 27.81
C HIS A 199 30.28 -10.09 27.89
N GLU A 200 30.28 -10.87 26.79
CA GLU A 200 30.82 -12.25 26.80
C GLU A 200 32.29 -12.38 26.31
N SER A 201 32.98 -11.28 26.05
CA SER A 201 34.40 -11.29 25.69
C SER A 201 35.27 -10.58 26.75
N ARG A 202 35.27 -11.11 27.98
CA ARG A 202 36.30 -10.87 28.99
C ARG A 202 36.59 -12.11 29.78
#